data_e3ea9fb5f4637f4d02933f562eba6c07
#
_entry.id   e3ea9fb5f4637f4d02933f562eba6c07
#
_cell.length_a   1.000
_cell.length_b   1.000
_cell.length_c   1.000
_cell.angle_alpha   90.00
_cell.angle_beta   90.00
_cell.angle_gamma   90.00
#
_symmetry.space_group_name_H-M   'P 1'
#
loop_
_entity.id
_entity.type
_entity.pdbx_description
1 polymer ?
#
loop_
_entity_poly.entity_id
_entity_poly.type
_entity_poly.pdbx_seq_one_letter_code
_entity_poly.pdbx_strand_id
1 'polypeptide(L)'
;MQYYQIWCNLRDSHRDLEFCENVRAYLGHLKDAGKIEGFTITRRKFGFGPSELGEFNITISTRDMEQLDAAFSMVAPREGRLEELHRAVYSMVTDFRSGLYRDFPDPERVGASKP
;
A
#
# COMPACT_ATOMS: atom_id res chain seq x y z
N MET A 1 -10.12 -1.92 -10.78
CA MET A 1 -9.01 -1.98 -9.79
C MET A 1 -9.13 -0.84 -8.82
N GLN A 2 -8.84 -1.11 -7.57
CA GLN A 2 -8.72 -0.11 -6.52
C GLN A 2 -7.25 -0.01 -6.13
N TYR A 3 -6.82 1.19 -5.76
CA TYR A 3 -5.43 1.45 -5.38
C TYR A 3 -5.40 2.16 -4.03
N TYR A 4 -4.91 1.46 -3.03
CA TYR A 4 -4.70 2.04 -1.72
C TYR A 4 -3.29 2.61 -1.70
N GLN A 5 -3.21 3.94 -1.63
CA GLN A 5 -1.95 4.67 -1.67
C GLN A 5 -1.50 5.01 -0.27
N ILE A 6 -0.24 4.80 0.02
CA ILE A 6 0.38 5.18 1.28
C ILE A 6 1.57 6.06 0.97
N TRP A 7 1.69 7.16 1.70
CA TRP A 7 2.89 7.99 1.70
C TRP A 7 3.45 8.04 3.11
N CYS A 8 4.76 7.96 3.25
CA CYS A 8 5.40 8.02 4.56
C CYS A 8 6.86 8.42 4.44
N ASN A 9 7.42 8.80 5.56
CA ASN A 9 8.86 8.99 5.75
C ASN A 9 9.35 7.91 6.70
N LEU A 10 10.67 7.70 6.74
CA LEU A 10 11.28 6.81 7.71
C LEU A 10 11.77 7.60 8.92
N ARG A 11 11.63 7.02 10.11
CA ARG A 11 12.18 7.59 11.33
C ARG A 11 13.72 7.64 11.25
N ASP A 12 14.32 6.64 10.60
CA ASP A 12 15.75 6.58 10.33
C ASP A 12 15.94 6.29 8.84
N SER A 13 16.34 7.33 8.11
CA SER A 13 16.47 7.23 6.65
C SER A 13 17.57 6.28 6.18
N HIS A 14 18.52 5.94 7.06
CA HIS A 14 19.57 4.99 6.72
C HIS A 14 19.07 3.55 6.65
N ARG A 15 17.86 3.28 7.15
CA ARG A 15 17.27 1.94 7.14
C ARG A 15 16.34 1.73 5.97
N ASP A 16 16.60 2.38 4.86
CA ASP A 16 15.71 2.36 3.69
C ASP A 16 15.61 0.98 3.04
N LEU A 17 16.71 0.26 2.91
CA LEU A 17 16.69 -1.08 2.33
C LEU A 17 15.98 -2.08 3.25
N GLU A 18 16.18 -1.97 4.54
CA GLU A 18 15.46 -2.78 5.52
C GLU A 18 13.96 -2.52 5.44
N PHE A 19 13.57 -1.25 5.31
CA PHE A 19 12.16 -0.88 5.13
C PHE A 19 11.57 -1.56 3.89
N CYS A 20 12.27 -1.50 2.78
CA CYS A 20 11.82 -2.13 1.53
C CYS A 20 11.61 -3.64 1.71
N GLU A 21 12.56 -4.31 2.37
CA GLU A 21 12.43 -5.74 2.63
C GLU A 21 11.25 -6.06 3.53
N ASN A 22 11.03 -5.25 4.57
CA ASN A 22 9.92 -5.44 5.49
C ASN A 22 8.58 -5.24 4.80
N VAL A 23 8.47 -4.23 3.94
CA VAL A 23 7.25 -4.00 3.14
C VAL A 23 6.98 -5.19 2.22
N ARG A 24 8.02 -5.68 1.55
CA ARG A 24 7.88 -6.84 0.66
C ARG A 24 7.44 -8.09 1.40
N ALA A 25 7.98 -8.31 2.59
CA ALA A 25 7.59 -9.46 3.40
C ALA A 25 6.13 -9.37 3.83
N TYR A 26 5.70 -8.20 4.30
CA TYR A 26 4.34 -7.96 4.75
C TYR A 26 3.34 -8.04 3.61
N LEU A 27 3.53 -7.25 2.57
CA LEU A 27 2.59 -7.20 1.46
C LEU A 27 2.66 -8.46 0.59
N GLY A 28 3.83 -9.09 0.49
CA GLY A 28 3.98 -10.37 -0.16
C GLY A 28 3.16 -11.46 0.53
N HIS A 29 3.11 -11.43 1.85
CA HIS A 29 2.29 -12.37 2.61
C HIS A 29 0.80 -12.18 2.27
N LEU A 30 0.33 -10.94 2.21
CA LEU A 30 -1.06 -10.65 1.84
C LEU A 30 -1.34 -11.06 0.40
N LYS A 31 -0.40 -10.84 -0.51
CA LYS A 31 -0.54 -11.22 -1.91
C LYS A 31 -0.64 -12.74 -2.05
N ASP A 32 0.23 -13.47 -1.36
CA ASP A 32 0.22 -14.94 -1.39
C ASP A 32 -1.08 -15.51 -0.82
N ALA A 33 -1.68 -14.81 0.13
CA ALA A 33 -2.97 -15.19 0.69
C ALA A 33 -4.16 -14.75 -0.17
N GLY A 34 -3.91 -14.12 -1.33
CA GLY A 34 -4.97 -13.68 -2.23
C GLY A 34 -5.73 -12.45 -1.74
N LYS A 35 -5.19 -11.72 -0.78
CA LYS A 35 -5.88 -10.57 -0.18
C LYS A 35 -5.60 -9.26 -0.92
N ILE A 36 -4.56 -9.22 -1.74
CA ILE A 36 -4.26 -8.10 -2.64
C ILE A 36 -3.78 -8.68 -3.97
N GLU A 37 -3.86 -7.87 -5.03
CA GLU A 37 -3.40 -8.29 -6.35
C GLU A 37 -1.92 -7.98 -6.56
N GLY A 38 -1.45 -6.90 -5.98
CA GLY A 38 -0.05 -6.54 -6.11
C GLY A 38 0.28 -5.27 -5.33
N PHE A 39 1.53 -4.87 -5.40
CA PHE A 39 1.98 -3.64 -4.78
C PHE A 39 3.24 -3.13 -5.47
N THR A 40 3.48 -1.82 -5.33
CA THR A 40 4.72 -1.20 -5.76
C THR A 40 5.24 -0.31 -4.64
N ILE A 41 6.56 -0.16 -4.60
CA ILE A 41 7.25 0.71 -3.65
C ILE A 41 8.03 1.70 -4.49
N THR A 42 7.76 3.00 -4.30
CA THR A 42 8.49 4.04 -5.00
C THR A 42 8.99 5.08 -4.00
N ARG A 43 10.03 5.81 -4.41
CA ARG A 43 10.66 6.84 -3.60
C ARG A 43 10.69 8.13 -4.41
N ARG A 44 10.42 9.25 -3.75
CA ARG A 44 10.53 10.58 -4.39
C ARG A 44 11.92 10.75 -4.99
N LYS A 45 11.95 11.23 -6.22
CA LYS A 45 13.21 11.43 -6.93
C LYS A 45 13.56 12.92 -6.92
N PHE A 46 14.77 13.22 -6.49
CA PHE A 46 15.35 14.59 -6.51
C PHE A 46 14.48 15.62 -5.77
N GLY A 47 13.72 15.19 -4.76
CA GLY A 47 12.87 16.11 -4.02
C GLY A 47 11.64 16.59 -4.76
N PHE A 48 11.30 16.02 -5.92
CA PHE A 48 10.12 16.43 -6.67
C PHE A 48 8.86 15.82 -6.07
N GLY A 49 8.09 16.62 -5.38
CA GLY A 49 6.83 16.22 -4.82
C GLY A 49 6.31 17.21 -3.78
N PRO A 50 5.02 17.11 -3.43
CA PRO A 50 4.43 17.97 -2.41
C PRO A 50 5.04 17.69 -1.04
N SER A 51 5.29 18.74 -0.27
CA SER A 51 5.89 18.60 1.06
C SER A 51 4.98 17.87 2.05
N GLU A 52 3.67 17.87 1.80
CA GLU A 52 2.68 17.21 2.65
C GLU A 52 2.72 15.69 2.54
N LEU A 53 3.29 15.16 1.46
CA LEU A 53 3.41 13.73 1.24
C LEU A 53 4.83 13.28 1.56
N GLY A 54 4.93 12.11 2.17
CA GLY A 54 6.23 11.55 2.50
C GLY A 54 7.03 11.12 1.28
N GLU A 55 8.29 10.80 1.52
CA GLU A 55 9.26 10.45 0.49
C GLU A 55 8.91 9.12 -0.19
N PHE A 56 8.39 8.16 0.57
CA PHE A 56 8.06 6.84 0.05
C PHE A 56 6.59 6.76 -0.29
N ASN A 57 6.29 6.10 -1.41
CA ASN A 57 4.91 5.82 -1.81
C ASN A 57 4.76 4.32 -2.02
N ILE A 58 3.77 3.74 -1.37
CA ILE A 58 3.42 2.35 -1.55
C ILE A 58 2.03 2.30 -2.16
N THR A 59 1.91 1.65 -3.31
CA THR A 59 0.62 1.47 -3.97
C THR A 59 0.23 0.01 -3.85
N ILE A 60 -0.92 -0.23 -3.23
CA ILE A 60 -1.47 -1.58 -3.06
C ILE A 60 -2.67 -1.69 -3.98
N SER A 61 -2.65 -2.67 -4.89
CA SER A 61 -3.76 -2.85 -5.84
C SER A 61 -4.64 -4.02 -5.40
N THR A 62 -5.96 -3.79 -5.49
CA THR A 62 -6.96 -4.83 -5.31
C THR A 62 -7.93 -4.79 -6.49
N ARG A 63 -8.58 -5.92 -6.79
CA ARG A 63 -9.50 -5.95 -7.93
C ARG A 63 -10.82 -5.24 -7.64
N ASP A 64 -11.21 -5.16 -6.35
CA ASP A 64 -12.45 -4.51 -5.92
C ASP A 64 -12.38 -4.15 -4.43
N MET A 65 -13.42 -3.50 -3.94
CA MET A 65 -13.50 -3.09 -2.53
C MET A 65 -13.70 -4.27 -1.60
N GLU A 66 -14.33 -5.33 -2.06
CA GLU A 66 -14.51 -6.54 -1.26
C GLU A 66 -13.17 -7.16 -0.89
N GLN A 67 -12.26 -7.25 -1.86
CA GLN A 67 -10.92 -7.76 -1.60
C GLN A 67 -10.15 -6.85 -0.64
N LEU A 68 -10.24 -5.54 -0.82
CA LEU A 68 -9.58 -4.58 0.06
C LEU A 68 -10.11 -4.71 1.49
N ASP A 69 -11.41 -4.82 1.66
CA ASP A 69 -12.03 -4.99 2.97
C ASP A 69 -11.54 -6.30 3.63
N ALA A 70 -11.46 -7.38 2.85
CA ALA A 70 -10.94 -8.65 3.35
C ALA A 70 -9.49 -8.53 3.82
N ALA A 71 -8.67 -7.74 3.11
CA ALA A 71 -7.29 -7.50 3.52
C ALA A 71 -7.23 -6.77 4.87
N PHE A 72 -8.02 -5.71 5.04
CA PHE A 72 -8.09 -5.00 6.30
C PHE A 72 -8.59 -5.89 7.43
N SER A 73 -9.57 -6.72 7.17
CA SER A 73 -10.13 -7.64 8.18
C SER A 73 -9.11 -8.68 8.62
N MET A 74 -8.23 -9.11 7.71
CA MET A 74 -7.17 -10.05 8.04
C MET A 74 -6.13 -9.44 8.97
N VAL A 75 -5.85 -8.15 8.82
CA VAL A 75 -4.84 -7.44 9.62
C VAL A 75 -5.42 -6.95 10.95
N ALA A 76 -6.71 -6.69 11.02
CA ALA A 76 -7.37 -6.04 12.16
C ALA A 76 -7.13 -6.72 13.53
N PRO A 77 -7.06 -8.07 13.65
CA PRO A 77 -6.84 -8.70 14.95
C PRO A 77 -5.50 -8.36 15.59
N ARG A 78 -4.52 -7.94 14.80
CA ARG A 78 -3.19 -7.53 15.31
C ARG A 78 -2.51 -8.60 16.14
N GLU A 79 -2.51 -9.82 15.63
CA GLU A 79 -1.89 -10.95 16.31
C GLU A 79 -1.23 -11.90 15.32
N GLY A 80 -0.31 -12.72 15.84
CA GLY A 80 0.35 -13.77 15.07
C GLY A 80 1.42 -13.23 14.11
N ARG A 81 1.75 -14.06 13.13
CA ARG A 81 2.82 -13.76 12.17
C ARG A 81 2.53 -12.51 11.34
N LEU A 82 1.26 -12.30 10.99
CA LEU A 82 0.87 -11.13 10.19
C LEU A 82 1.13 -9.84 10.96
N GLU A 83 0.82 -9.81 12.25
CA GLU A 83 1.10 -8.62 13.06
C GLU A 83 2.60 -8.39 13.22
N GLU A 84 3.40 -9.44 13.34
CA GLU A 84 4.86 -9.29 13.37
C GLU A 84 5.37 -8.60 12.11
N LEU A 85 4.89 -9.03 10.94
CA LEU A 85 5.26 -8.46 9.66
C LEU A 85 4.78 -7.00 9.54
N HIS A 86 3.56 -6.73 9.97
CA HIS A 86 2.98 -5.39 9.94
C HIS A 86 3.75 -4.44 10.85
N ARG A 87 4.05 -4.89 12.08
CA ARG A 87 4.79 -4.09 13.05
C ARG A 87 6.19 -3.76 12.56
N ALA A 88 6.86 -4.69 11.87
CA ALA A 88 8.18 -4.46 11.31
C ALA A 88 8.16 -3.27 10.34
N VAL A 89 7.03 -3.07 9.64
CA VAL A 89 6.86 -1.94 8.73
C VAL A 89 6.49 -0.66 9.50
N TYR A 90 5.37 -0.70 10.25
CA TYR A 90 4.84 0.54 10.81
C TYR A 90 5.73 1.15 11.90
N SER A 91 6.56 0.33 12.57
CA SER A 91 7.49 0.84 13.57
C SER A 91 8.58 1.71 12.96
N MET A 92 8.82 1.60 11.65
CA MET A 92 9.86 2.34 10.95
C MET A 92 9.38 3.66 10.35
N VAL A 93 8.05 3.88 10.27
CA VAL A 93 7.50 5.00 9.50
C VAL A 93 7.02 6.14 10.39
N THR A 94 6.99 7.33 9.78
CA THR A 94 6.40 8.53 10.36
C THR A 94 5.72 9.29 9.21
N ASP A 95 4.93 10.31 9.57
CA ASP A 95 4.25 11.18 8.59
C ASP A 95 3.36 10.40 7.61
N PHE A 96 2.65 9.43 8.14
CA PHE A 96 1.77 8.57 7.35
C PHE A 96 0.60 9.37 6.78
N ARG A 97 0.36 9.18 5.48
CA ARG A 97 -0.83 9.66 4.77
C ARG A 97 -1.32 8.53 3.88
N SER A 98 -2.62 8.47 3.66
CA SER A 98 -3.18 7.47 2.76
C SER A 98 -4.32 8.04 1.94
N GLY A 99 -4.61 7.37 0.83
CA GLY A 99 -5.72 7.73 -0.03
C GLY A 99 -6.15 6.51 -0.82
N LEU A 100 -7.39 6.52 -1.27
CA LEU A 100 -7.95 5.43 -2.03
C LEU A 100 -8.37 5.95 -3.41
N TYR A 101 -7.85 5.31 -4.45
CA TYR A 101 -8.06 5.67 -5.84
C TYR A 101 -8.61 4.47 -6.59
N ARG A 102 -9.26 4.71 -7.70
CA ARG A 102 -9.70 3.65 -8.61
C ARG A 102 -9.43 4.07 -10.04
N ASP A 103 -9.50 3.09 -10.93
CA ASP A 103 -9.32 3.36 -12.35
C ASP A 103 -10.35 4.37 -12.84
N PHE A 104 -9.95 5.23 -13.73
CA PHE A 104 -10.82 6.21 -14.37
C PHE A 104 -10.68 6.06 -15.88
N PRO A 105 -11.77 6.18 -16.66
CA PRO A 105 -13.15 6.41 -16.20
C PRO A 105 -13.82 5.15 -15.68
N ASP A 106 -14.92 5.35 -14.93
CA ASP A 106 -15.69 4.24 -14.39
C ASP A 106 -16.28 3.40 -15.53
N PRO A 107 -16.20 2.07 -15.46
CA PRO A 107 -16.76 1.21 -16.49
C PRO A 107 -18.23 1.48 -16.80
N GLU A 108 -19.00 1.85 -15.78
CA GLU A 108 -20.43 2.13 -15.92
C GLU A 108 -20.70 3.37 -16.76
N ARG A 109 -19.76 4.30 -16.81
CA ARG A 109 -19.92 5.55 -17.55
C ARG A 109 -19.49 5.46 -18.99
N VAL A 110 -18.34 4.85 -19.24
CA VAL A 110 -17.86 4.66 -20.62
C VAL A 110 -18.42 3.39 -21.19
N GLY A 111 -18.72 2.46 -20.29
CA GLY A 111 -19.42 1.25 -20.60
C GLY A 111 -18.68 0.27 -21.47
N ALA A 112 -18.80 -1.00 -21.13
CA ALA A 112 -18.42 -2.05 -22.04
C ALA A 112 -19.31 -2.03 -23.28
N SER A 113 -20.43 -1.33 -23.22
CA SER A 113 -21.33 -1.13 -24.34
C SER A 113 -20.84 -0.09 -25.33
N LYS A 114 -19.85 0.67 -24.97
CA LYS A 114 -19.28 1.65 -25.92
C LYS A 114 -18.57 0.92 -27.03
N PRO A 115 -18.95 1.18 -28.25
CA PRO A 115 -18.24 0.60 -29.39
C PRO A 115 -16.81 1.13 -29.52
#